data_610bd9d0c83a9e45f44979691c96e1e4
#
_entry.id   610bd9d0c83a9e45f44979691c96e1e4
#
_cell.length_a   1.000
_cell.length_b   1.000
_cell.length_c   1.000
_cell.angle_alpha   90.00
_cell.angle_beta   90.00
_cell.angle_gamma   90.00
#
_symmetry.space_group_name_H-M   'P 1'
#
loop_
_entity.id
_entity.type
_entity.pdbx_description
1 polymer ?
#
loop_
_entity_poly.entity_id
_entity_poly.type
_entity_poly.pdbx_seq_one_letter_code
_entity_poly.pdbx_strand_id
1 'polypeptide(L)'
;MPAKLRITPLAGEPFELTIGNTATIGRTSDNTVCLSGSPLVSRQHALIRCHDGYQYQIIDLGSRNGTLVNDQRVVMPMTLSPGARIVIAKNELVFEQIEDDFSNAHLEVTLAGSMAGVPSAIRPVALLVCDIRGFSSMAEKISSSHLAQQLGVWFREAGNLVTKSGGTVDKFIGDAVLAYWGNCGDEKVNCAATLKIARDLLALAGKTKWANGADFHVGVALHYGSVTCGNVGLDAQRDATIIGDVVNTVFRLESVMKELNQQVLVSADFADRLPADEKLIDLGERKLKGKQQAVRIYGLG
;
A
#
# COMPACT_ATOMS: atom_id res chain seq x y z
N MET A 1 -17.02 2.42 -6.55
CA MET A 1 -17.54 2.40 -7.96
C MET A 1 -16.86 1.27 -8.68
N PRO A 2 -17.57 0.44 -9.44
CA PRO A 2 -16.94 -0.55 -10.29
C PRO A 2 -16.20 0.14 -11.44
N ALA A 3 -15.10 -0.45 -11.87
CA ALA A 3 -14.38 -0.01 -13.05
C ALA A 3 -14.41 -1.10 -14.12
N LYS A 4 -14.10 -0.73 -15.35
CA LYS A 4 -14.12 -1.60 -16.51
C LYS A 4 -12.73 -1.57 -17.16
N LEU A 5 -12.27 -2.72 -17.57
CA LEU A 5 -11.11 -2.85 -18.45
C LEU A 5 -11.62 -3.32 -19.80
N ARG A 6 -11.25 -2.59 -20.85
CA ARG A 6 -11.35 -3.05 -22.23
C ARG A 6 -10.01 -3.60 -22.63
N ILE A 7 -9.95 -4.88 -22.95
CA ILE A 7 -8.72 -5.63 -23.20
C ILE A 7 -8.64 -5.97 -24.69
N THR A 8 -7.54 -5.57 -25.32
CA THR A 8 -7.18 -5.98 -26.69
C THR A 8 -5.93 -6.87 -26.57
N PRO A 9 -6.08 -8.19 -26.50
CA PRO A 9 -4.98 -9.11 -26.33
C PRO A 9 -4.17 -9.23 -27.63
N LEU A 10 -2.89 -9.60 -27.52
CA LEU A 10 -2.03 -9.88 -28.68
C LEU A 10 -2.59 -11.01 -29.58
N ALA A 11 -3.28 -11.97 -28.96
CA ALA A 11 -3.94 -13.08 -29.64
C ALA A 11 -5.32 -13.32 -28.99
N GLY A 12 -6.35 -13.43 -29.80
CA GLY A 12 -7.75 -13.58 -29.39
C GLY A 12 -8.57 -12.33 -29.72
N GLU A 13 -9.86 -12.41 -29.42
CA GLU A 13 -10.79 -11.30 -29.63
C GLU A 13 -10.73 -10.32 -28.47
N PRO A 14 -10.95 -9.01 -28.73
CA PRO A 14 -11.11 -8.02 -27.67
C PRO A 14 -12.29 -8.37 -26.75
N PHE A 15 -12.13 -8.12 -25.46
CA PHE A 15 -13.17 -8.35 -24.47
C PHE A 15 -13.16 -7.27 -23.39
N GLU A 16 -14.26 -7.18 -22.67
CA GLU A 16 -14.41 -6.25 -21.56
C GLU A 16 -14.62 -7.01 -20.26
N LEU A 17 -14.07 -6.49 -19.19
CA LEU A 17 -14.19 -7.05 -17.85
C LEU A 17 -14.47 -5.96 -16.84
N THR A 18 -15.55 -6.12 -16.07
CA THR A 18 -15.80 -5.27 -14.89
C THR A 18 -14.92 -5.77 -13.75
N ILE A 19 -14.16 -4.87 -13.15
CA ILE A 19 -13.28 -5.15 -12.03
C ILE A 19 -13.82 -4.53 -10.74
N GLY A 20 -13.66 -5.26 -9.65
CA GLY A 20 -13.98 -4.80 -8.30
C GLY A 20 -12.78 -4.09 -7.65
N ASN A 21 -12.62 -4.28 -6.35
CA ASN A 21 -11.56 -3.64 -5.58
C ASN A 21 -10.15 -4.09 -5.96
N THR A 22 -10.00 -5.25 -6.58
CA THR A 22 -8.71 -5.78 -7.04
C THR A 22 -8.87 -6.55 -8.35
N ALA A 23 -7.89 -6.43 -9.25
CA ALA A 23 -7.79 -7.26 -10.45
C ALA A 23 -6.31 -7.60 -10.69
N THR A 24 -6.00 -8.89 -10.73
CA THR A 24 -4.67 -9.39 -11.10
C THR A 24 -4.58 -9.56 -12.61
N ILE A 25 -3.42 -9.23 -13.19
CA ILE A 25 -3.14 -9.37 -14.61
C ILE A 25 -1.92 -10.25 -14.80
N GLY A 26 -2.03 -11.26 -15.64
CA GLY A 26 -0.90 -12.16 -15.89
C GLY A 26 -1.20 -13.22 -16.93
N ARG A 27 -0.23 -14.10 -17.18
CA ARG A 27 -0.32 -15.13 -18.21
C ARG A 27 -1.10 -16.37 -17.77
N THR A 28 -1.17 -16.67 -16.49
CA THR A 28 -1.83 -17.86 -15.96
C THR A 28 -3.31 -17.61 -15.69
N SER A 29 -4.11 -18.68 -15.75
CA SER A 29 -5.57 -18.63 -15.64
C SER A 29 -6.09 -18.26 -14.26
N ASP A 30 -5.24 -18.21 -13.25
CA ASP A 30 -5.54 -17.75 -11.88
C ASP A 30 -5.60 -16.23 -11.75
N ASN A 31 -5.23 -15.49 -12.82
CA ASN A 31 -5.38 -14.04 -12.84
C ASN A 31 -6.79 -13.62 -13.27
N THR A 32 -7.25 -12.49 -12.71
CA THR A 32 -8.51 -11.84 -13.10
C THR A 32 -8.52 -11.50 -14.60
N VAL A 33 -7.39 -10.99 -15.12
CA VAL A 33 -7.15 -10.76 -16.55
C VAL A 33 -6.06 -11.73 -17.01
N CYS A 34 -6.46 -12.78 -17.72
CA CYS A 34 -5.54 -13.78 -18.25
C CYS A 34 -5.07 -13.39 -19.67
N LEU A 35 -3.78 -13.09 -19.81
CA LEU A 35 -3.12 -12.76 -21.09
C LEU A 35 -2.23 -13.92 -21.56
N SER A 36 -2.84 -15.10 -21.78
CA SER A 36 -2.13 -16.34 -22.06
C SER A 36 -1.43 -16.39 -23.41
N GLY A 37 -1.82 -15.54 -24.36
CA GLY A 37 -1.32 -15.53 -25.74
C GLY A 37 0.12 -15.02 -25.92
N SER A 38 0.82 -14.59 -24.86
CA SER A 38 2.17 -14.04 -24.95
C SER A 38 3.11 -14.58 -23.88
N PRO A 39 4.23 -15.25 -24.26
CA PRO A 39 5.25 -15.69 -23.32
C PRO A 39 6.00 -14.52 -22.65
N LEU A 40 5.86 -13.31 -23.16
CA LEU A 40 6.44 -12.08 -22.63
C LEU A 40 5.67 -11.54 -21.43
N VAL A 41 4.45 -12.03 -21.17
CA VAL A 41 3.68 -11.71 -19.97
C VAL A 41 4.11 -12.63 -18.83
N SER A 42 4.42 -12.10 -17.67
CA SER A 42 4.74 -12.88 -16.47
C SER A 42 3.52 -13.62 -15.96
N ARG A 43 3.72 -14.74 -15.23
CA ARG A 43 2.61 -15.53 -14.64
C ARG A 43 1.68 -14.64 -13.81
N GLN A 44 2.25 -13.80 -12.96
CA GLN A 44 1.62 -12.66 -12.31
C GLN A 44 2.41 -11.43 -12.76
N HIS A 45 1.77 -10.49 -13.44
CA HIS A 45 2.46 -9.39 -14.11
C HIS A 45 2.19 -8.05 -13.44
N ALA A 46 0.93 -7.73 -13.25
CA ALA A 46 0.50 -6.49 -12.61
C ALA A 46 -0.74 -6.72 -11.73
N LEU A 47 -0.97 -5.79 -10.83
CA LEU A 47 -2.13 -5.73 -9.96
C LEU A 47 -2.79 -4.36 -10.13
N ILE A 48 -4.08 -4.33 -10.42
CA ILE A 48 -4.90 -3.13 -10.26
C ILE A 48 -5.62 -3.24 -8.93
N ARG A 49 -5.59 -2.16 -8.16
CA ARG A 49 -6.23 -2.08 -6.84
C ARG A 49 -7.03 -0.80 -6.72
N CYS A 50 -8.27 -0.94 -6.21
CA CYS A 50 -9.12 0.18 -5.86
C CYS A 50 -8.86 0.62 -4.42
N HIS A 51 -8.67 1.91 -4.22
CA HIS A 51 -8.64 2.56 -2.91
C HIS A 51 -9.95 3.30 -2.70
N ASP A 52 -10.51 3.18 -1.50
CA ASP A 52 -11.72 3.87 -1.04
C ASP A 52 -12.94 3.76 -1.97
N GLY A 53 -12.98 2.69 -2.79
CA GLY A 53 -14.11 2.37 -3.65
C GLY A 53 -14.17 3.14 -4.98
N TYR A 54 -13.24 4.04 -5.29
CA TYR A 54 -13.27 4.85 -6.51
C TYR A 54 -11.92 5.17 -7.15
N GLN A 55 -10.80 5.08 -6.43
CA GLN A 55 -9.48 5.36 -6.98
C GLN A 55 -8.72 4.07 -7.28
N TYR A 56 -8.34 3.88 -8.51
CA TYR A 56 -7.62 2.71 -8.96
C TYR A 56 -6.13 3.01 -9.17
N GLN A 57 -5.28 2.11 -8.71
CA GLN A 57 -3.85 2.14 -8.95
C GLN A 57 -3.39 0.84 -9.60
N ILE A 58 -2.42 0.94 -10.48
CA ILE A 58 -1.73 -0.21 -11.05
C ILE A 58 -0.33 -0.34 -10.46
N ILE A 59 0.04 -1.58 -10.16
CA ILE A 59 1.31 -1.97 -9.57
C ILE A 59 1.93 -3.04 -10.47
N ASP A 60 3.14 -2.83 -10.96
CA ASP A 60 3.92 -3.89 -11.61
C ASP A 60 4.47 -4.83 -10.53
N LEU A 61 4.22 -6.13 -10.67
CA LEU A 61 4.58 -7.15 -9.67
C LEU A 61 6.00 -7.70 -9.89
N GLY A 62 6.94 -6.87 -10.35
CA GLY A 62 8.29 -7.31 -10.71
C GLY A 62 8.27 -8.11 -12.00
N SER A 63 7.48 -7.70 -12.96
CA SER A 63 7.37 -8.40 -14.24
C SER A 63 8.66 -8.35 -15.05
N ARG A 64 8.90 -9.36 -15.90
CA ARG A 64 10.13 -9.42 -16.70
C ARG A 64 10.24 -8.27 -17.70
N ASN A 65 9.14 -7.87 -18.33
CA ASN A 65 9.13 -6.89 -19.41
C ASN A 65 8.56 -5.52 -18.98
N GLY A 66 7.98 -5.43 -17.80
CA GLY A 66 7.39 -4.20 -17.25
C GLY A 66 5.99 -3.93 -17.79
N THR A 67 5.32 -3.04 -17.08
CA THR A 67 4.02 -2.48 -17.40
C THR A 67 4.20 -1.02 -17.82
N LEU A 68 3.48 -0.56 -18.81
CA LEU A 68 3.42 0.85 -19.20
C LEU A 68 2.00 1.39 -18.98
N VAL A 69 1.88 2.63 -18.53
CA VAL A 69 0.64 3.39 -18.47
C VAL A 69 0.86 4.71 -19.20
N ASN A 70 0.08 4.97 -20.24
CA ASN A 70 0.25 6.15 -21.08
C ASN A 70 1.72 6.37 -21.52
N ASP A 71 2.37 5.27 -21.94
CA ASP A 71 3.78 5.18 -22.37
C ASP A 71 4.82 5.41 -21.25
N GLN A 72 4.41 5.61 -20.01
CA GLN A 72 5.30 5.69 -18.85
C GLN A 72 5.42 4.33 -18.16
N ARG A 73 6.66 3.94 -17.84
CA ARG A 73 6.91 2.67 -17.15
C ARG A 73 6.45 2.74 -15.68
N VAL A 74 5.68 1.76 -15.28
CA VAL A 74 5.25 1.58 -13.89
C VAL A 74 6.43 1.04 -13.07
N VAL A 75 7.11 1.92 -12.36
CA VAL A 75 8.22 1.58 -11.44
C VAL A 75 7.79 1.63 -9.98
N MET A 76 6.65 2.28 -9.73
CA MET A 76 5.97 2.39 -8.44
C MET A 76 4.45 2.38 -8.69
N PRO A 77 3.59 2.18 -7.68
CA PRO A 77 2.15 2.26 -7.86
C PRO A 77 1.75 3.55 -8.58
N MET A 78 0.99 3.43 -9.67
CA MET A 78 0.56 4.54 -10.52
C MET A 78 -0.95 4.61 -10.55
N THR A 79 -1.52 5.79 -10.30
CA THR A 79 -2.97 6.03 -10.35
C THR A 79 -3.46 5.92 -11.80
N LEU A 80 -4.59 5.22 -11.98
CA LEU A 80 -5.28 5.09 -13.26
C LEU A 80 -6.41 6.11 -13.34
N SER A 81 -6.31 6.99 -14.33
CA SER A 81 -7.41 7.88 -14.71
C SER A 81 -8.31 7.21 -15.75
N PRO A 82 -9.60 7.56 -15.85
CA PRO A 82 -10.46 7.09 -16.94
C PRO A 82 -9.82 7.35 -18.30
N GLY A 83 -9.81 6.35 -19.17
CA GLY A 83 -9.13 6.38 -20.47
C GLY A 83 -7.64 6.02 -20.41
N ALA A 84 -7.06 5.72 -19.24
CA ALA A 84 -5.66 5.32 -19.14
C ALA A 84 -5.36 4.07 -19.97
N ARG A 85 -4.35 4.16 -20.83
CA ARG A 85 -3.88 3.07 -21.69
C ARG A 85 -2.78 2.30 -20.97
N ILE A 86 -3.04 1.04 -20.67
CA ILE A 86 -2.11 0.12 -20.02
C ILE A 86 -1.56 -0.82 -21.09
N VAL A 87 -0.23 -0.93 -21.19
CA VAL A 87 0.43 -1.84 -22.14
C VAL A 87 1.28 -2.85 -21.38
N ILE A 88 0.98 -4.13 -21.62
CA ILE A 88 1.70 -5.26 -21.05
C ILE A 88 2.18 -6.17 -22.19
N ALA A 89 3.48 -6.16 -22.44
CA ALA A 89 4.10 -6.77 -23.62
C ALA A 89 3.51 -6.14 -24.90
N LYS A 90 2.62 -6.77 -25.61
CA LYS A 90 1.91 -6.19 -26.77
C LYS A 90 0.39 -6.25 -26.58
N ASN A 91 -0.06 -6.51 -25.38
CA ASN A 91 -1.46 -6.45 -25.04
C ASN A 91 -1.79 -5.05 -24.58
N GLU A 92 -2.91 -4.52 -25.04
CA GLU A 92 -3.39 -3.19 -24.67
C GLU A 92 -4.66 -3.31 -23.82
N LEU A 93 -4.70 -2.57 -22.73
CA LEU A 93 -5.87 -2.48 -21.86
C LEU A 93 -6.23 -1.00 -21.71
N VAL A 94 -7.49 -0.66 -21.81
CA VAL A 94 -7.99 0.68 -21.51
C VAL A 94 -8.81 0.60 -20.23
N PHE A 95 -8.44 1.43 -19.28
CA PHE A 95 -9.14 1.55 -18.00
C PHE A 95 -10.27 2.54 -18.15
N GLU A 96 -11.49 2.13 -17.78
CA GLU A 96 -12.69 2.96 -17.77
C GLU A 96 -13.35 2.88 -16.40
N GLN A 97 -13.76 4.01 -15.87
CA GLN A 97 -14.52 4.06 -14.64
C GLN A 97 -16.00 4.16 -15.01
N ILE A 98 -16.82 3.26 -14.42
CA ILE A 98 -18.26 3.28 -14.67
C ILE A 98 -18.84 4.40 -13.80
N GLU A 99 -19.30 5.46 -14.44
CA GLU A 99 -20.08 6.50 -13.76
C GLU A 99 -21.49 5.92 -13.51
N ASP A 100 -21.82 5.69 -12.23
CA ASP A 100 -23.22 5.47 -11.87
C ASP A 100 -23.97 6.79 -12.04
N ASP A 101 -25.21 6.76 -12.59
CA ASP A 101 -26.09 7.90 -12.85
C ASP A 101 -26.41 8.79 -11.61
N PHE A 102 -25.84 8.49 -10.46
CA PHE A 102 -25.87 9.30 -9.25
C PHE A 102 -24.95 10.53 -9.28
N SER A 103 -24.07 10.66 -10.30
CA SER A 103 -23.10 11.75 -10.38
C SER A 103 -23.70 13.11 -10.74
N ASN A 104 -24.88 13.14 -11.38
CA ASN A 104 -25.52 14.42 -11.72
C ASN A 104 -26.06 15.22 -10.50
N ALA A 105 -26.36 14.53 -9.39
CA ALA A 105 -26.75 15.22 -8.14
C ALA A 105 -25.54 15.81 -7.40
N HIS A 106 -24.31 15.30 -7.66
CA HIS A 106 -23.09 15.83 -7.05
C HIS A 106 -22.44 16.96 -7.85
N LEU A 107 -22.64 17.04 -9.16
CA LEU A 107 -22.08 18.11 -10.00
C LEU A 107 -22.69 19.49 -9.71
N GLU A 108 -23.97 19.58 -9.37
CA GLU A 108 -24.60 20.84 -9.00
C GLU A 108 -24.14 21.35 -7.62
N VAL A 109 -23.77 20.45 -6.71
CA VAL A 109 -23.20 20.79 -5.40
C VAL A 109 -21.74 21.23 -5.53
N THR A 110 -21.00 20.73 -6.52
CA THR A 110 -19.57 21.01 -6.70
C THR A 110 -19.31 22.39 -7.33
N LEU A 111 -20.22 22.91 -8.15
CA LEU A 111 -20.08 24.25 -8.76
C LEU A 111 -20.46 25.40 -7.84
N ALA A 112 -21.24 25.14 -6.77
CA ALA A 112 -21.60 26.14 -5.77
C ALA A 112 -20.66 26.18 -4.55
N GLY A 113 -19.71 25.21 -4.45
CA GLY A 113 -18.91 24.98 -3.24
C GLY A 113 -17.41 24.90 -3.49
N SER A 114 -16.83 25.82 -4.26
CA SER A 114 -15.38 25.80 -4.51
C SER A 114 -14.52 26.20 -3.31
N MET A 115 -14.97 25.97 -2.07
CA MET A 115 -14.17 26.07 -0.83
C MET A 115 -14.78 25.35 0.39
N ALA A 116 -15.81 24.53 0.26
CA ALA A 116 -16.37 23.78 1.38
C ALA A 116 -16.00 22.30 1.26
N GLY A 117 -15.22 21.84 2.24
CA GLY A 117 -14.54 20.54 2.26
C GLY A 117 -15.42 19.32 1.96
N VAL A 118 -14.87 18.40 1.22
CA VAL A 118 -15.30 17.00 1.22
C VAL A 118 -15.43 16.56 2.68
N PRO A 119 -16.51 15.89 3.11
CA PRO A 119 -16.63 15.40 4.48
C PRO A 119 -15.46 14.47 4.78
N SER A 120 -14.43 15.00 5.42
CA SER A 120 -13.31 14.20 5.89
C SER A 120 -13.76 13.46 7.13
N ALA A 121 -13.99 12.17 7.02
CA ALA A 121 -14.33 11.36 8.18
C ALA A 121 -13.09 11.20 9.06
N ILE A 122 -13.15 11.71 10.29
CA ILE A 122 -12.15 11.42 11.32
C ILE A 122 -12.48 10.04 11.88
N ARG A 123 -11.53 9.13 11.80
CA ARG A 123 -11.69 7.77 12.38
C ARG A 123 -10.42 7.29 13.06
N PRO A 124 -10.57 6.56 14.17
CA PRO A 124 -9.44 5.95 14.84
C PRO A 124 -8.96 4.74 14.05
N VAL A 125 -7.64 4.60 13.92
CA VAL A 125 -6.99 3.50 13.18
C VAL A 125 -5.75 3.00 13.90
N ALA A 126 -5.45 1.72 13.74
CA ALA A 126 -4.13 1.18 14.02
C ALA A 126 -3.26 1.34 12.78
N LEU A 127 -2.07 1.91 12.92
CA LEU A 127 -1.13 2.24 11.87
C LEU A 127 0.10 1.34 11.93
N LEU A 128 0.58 0.97 10.76
CA LEU A 128 1.83 0.23 10.57
C LEU A 128 2.66 0.92 9.50
N VAL A 129 3.94 1.16 9.83
CA VAL A 129 4.98 1.47 8.84
C VAL A 129 6.00 0.35 8.88
N CYS A 130 6.29 -0.25 7.74
CA CYS A 130 7.32 -1.27 7.58
C CYS A 130 8.36 -0.76 6.59
N ASP A 131 9.62 -0.59 7.03
CA ASP A 131 10.73 -0.09 6.24
C ASP A 131 11.83 -1.15 6.07
N ILE A 132 12.49 -1.17 4.90
CA ILE A 132 13.56 -2.13 4.61
C ILE A 132 14.87 -1.61 5.19
N ARG A 133 15.50 -2.40 6.03
CA ARG A 133 16.78 -2.05 6.66
C ARG A 133 17.93 -2.08 5.67
N GLY A 134 18.69 -0.99 5.65
CA GLY A 134 19.89 -0.89 4.81
C GLY A 134 19.58 -0.78 3.31
N PHE A 135 18.37 -0.42 2.94
CA PHE A 135 17.93 -0.31 1.54
C PHE A 135 18.86 0.56 0.69
N SER A 136 19.18 1.78 1.13
CA SER A 136 20.05 2.71 0.38
C SER A 136 21.43 2.10 0.09
N SER A 137 22.03 1.46 1.08
CA SER A 137 23.33 0.77 0.90
C SER A 137 23.24 -0.44 -0.02
N MET A 138 22.08 -1.11 -0.06
CA MET A 138 21.86 -2.25 -0.94
C MET A 138 21.56 -1.80 -2.37
N ALA A 139 20.86 -0.68 -2.53
CA ALA A 139 20.57 -0.07 -3.82
C ALA A 139 21.82 0.32 -4.61
N GLU A 140 22.92 0.64 -3.92
CA GLU A 140 24.22 0.91 -4.54
C GLU A 140 24.94 -0.37 -5.03
N LYS A 141 24.59 -1.54 -4.49
CA LYS A 141 25.26 -2.84 -4.74
C LYS A 141 24.51 -3.74 -5.71
N ILE A 142 23.26 -3.47 -5.98
CA ILE A 142 22.37 -4.28 -6.83
C ILE A 142 21.93 -3.45 -8.02
N SER A 143 21.85 -4.05 -9.21
CA SER A 143 21.35 -3.34 -10.38
C SER A 143 19.91 -2.86 -10.19
N SER A 144 19.57 -1.70 -10.74
CA SER A 144 18.24 -1.10 -10.60
C SER A 144 17.11 -2.03 -11.05
N SER A 145 17.35 -2.89 -12.06
CA SER A 145 16.37 -3.87 -12.52
C SER A 145 16.11 -4.97 -11.51
N HIS A 146 17.14 -5.53 -10.88
CA HIS A 146 16.99 -6.52 -9.82
C HIS A 146 16.37 -5.92 -8.56
N LEU A 147 16.76 -4.69 -8.22
CA LEU A 147 16.20 -3.97 -7.09
C LEU A 147 14.69 -3.75 -7.26
N ALA A 148 14.26 -3.25 -8.44
CA ALA A 148 12.86 -3.03 -8.76
C ALA A 148 12.05 -4.35 -8.73
N GLN A 149 12.61 -5.42 -9.29
CA GLN A 149 11.98 -6.74 -9.26
C GLN A 149 11.79 -7.24 -7.82
N GLN A 150 12.80 -7.09 -6.98
CA GLN A 150 12.78 -7.56 -5.60
C GLN A 150 11.80 -6.76 -4.74
N LEU A 151 11.77 -5.42 -4.90
CA LEU A 151 10.78 -4.57 -4.27
C LEU A 151 9.36 -4.92 -4.69
N GLY A 152 9.13 -5.16 -5.99
CA GLY A 152 7.82 -5.58 -6.49
C GLY A 152 7.33 -6.89 -5.86
N VAL A 153 8.22 -7.87 -5.67
CA VAL A 153 7.90 -9.11 -4.96
C VAL A 153 7.59 -8.84 -3.50
N TRP A 154 8.44 -8.06 -2.81
CA TRP A 154 8.25 -7.70 -1.41
C TRP A 154 6.93 -6.96 -1.18
N PHE A 155 6.63 -5.93 -1.95
CA PHE A 155 5.40 -5.15 -1.81
C PHE A 155 4.14 -5.96 -2.07
N ARG A 156 4.20 -6.88 -3.04
CA ARG A 156 3.10 -7.81 -3.30
C ARG A 156 2.82 -8.70 -2.09
N GLU A 157 3.86 -9.35 -1.55
CA GLU A 157 3.68 -10.26 -0.41
C GLU A 157 3.25 -9.50 0.86
N ALA A 158 3.87 -8.35 1.14
CA ALA A 158 3.48 -7.49 2.26
C ALA A 158 2.04 -6.98 2.11
N GLY A 159 1.66 -6.52 0.93
CA GLY A 159 0.31 -6.08 0.63
C GLY A 159 -0.73 -7.18 0.78
N ASN A 160 -0.40 -8.41 0.36
CA ASN A 160 -1.25 -9.59 0.54
C ASN A 160 -1.48 -9.92 2.03
N LEU A 161 -0.43 -9.84 2.86
CA LEU A 161 -0.55 -10.05 4.31
C LEU A 161 -1.48 -9.01 4.94
N VAL A 162 -1.27 -7.73 4.63
CA VAL A 162 -2.10 -6.62 5.12
C VAL A 162 -3.56 -6.83 4.71
N THR A 163 -3.83 -7.06 3.43
CA THR A 163 -5.20 -7.16 2.91
C THR A 163 -5.95 -8.37 3.46
N LYS A 164 -5.30 -9.53 3.57
CA LYS A 164 -5.89 -10.75 4.13
C LYS A 164 -6.28 -10.60 5.61
N SER A 165 -5.63 -9.70 6.34
CA SER A 165 -5.93 -9.41 7.75
C SER A 165 -7.01 -8.33 7.94
N GLY A 166 -7.62 -7.83 6.88
CA GLY A 166 -8.60 -6.74 6.90
C GLY A 166 -7.99 -5.34 6.96
N GLY A 167 -6.67 -5.22 6.81
CA GLY A 167 -5.97 -3.94 6.71
C GLY A 167 -6.03 -3.34 5.30
N THR A 168 -5.72 -2.06 5.23
CA THR A 168 -5.57 -1.30 3.99
C THR A 168 -4.13 -0.83 3.86
N VAL A 169 -3.48 -1.11 2.74
CA VAL A 169 -2.22 -0.44 2.38
C VAL A 169 -2.57 0.94 1.86
N ASP A 170 -2.13 1.99 2.55
CA ASP A 170 -2.35 3.37 2.10
C ASP A 170 -1.46 3.68 0.91
N LYS A 171 -0.16 3.51 1.08
CA LYS A 171 0.81 3.72 0.00
C LYS A 171 2.15 3.03 0.27
N PHE A 172 2.95 2.97 -0.79
CA PHE A 172 4.37 2.66 -0.70
C PHE A 172 5.16 3.98 -0.81
N ILE A 173 6.11 4.20 0.08
CA ILE A 173 6.92 5.43 0.13
C ILE A 173 8.39 5.00 0.08
N GLY A 174 9.01 5.07 -1.12
CA GLY A 174 10.34 4.51 -1.31
C GLY A 174 10.33 3.00 -1.09
N ASP A 175 11.02 2.54 -0.06
CA ASP A 175 11.07 1.15 0.38
C ASP A 175 10.15 0.84 1.57
N ALA A 176 9.40 1.83 2.05
CA ALA A 176 8.46 1.67 3.15
C ALA A 176 7.03 1.35 2.69
N VAL A 177 6.31 0.58 3.50
CA VAL A 177 4.88 0.29 3.38
C VAL A 177 4.14 1.00 4.51
N LEU A 178 3.19 1.87 4.17
CA LEU A 178 2.23 2.44 5.12
C LEU A 178 0.92 1.69 5.00
N ALA A 179 0.44 1.14 6.11
CA ALA A 179 -0.84 0.42 6.17
C ALA A 179 -1.62 0.79 7.44
N TYR A 180 -2.94 0.59 7.40
CA TYR A 180 -3.80 0.87 8.55
C TYR A 180 -4.97 -0.11 8.67
N TRP A 181 -5.50 -0.26 9.89
CA TRP A 181 -6.69 -1.03 10.25
C TRP A 181 -7.67 -0.14 11.00
N GLY A 182 -8.89 -0.07 10.54
CA GLY A 182 -9.95 0.79 11.11
C GLY A 182 -11.35 0.36 10.65
N ASN A 183 -11.46 -0.82 10.03
CA ASN A 183 -12.69 -1.23 9.37
C ASN A 183 -13.67 -2.00 10.30
N CYS A 184 -13.19 -2.59 11.40
CA CYS A 184 -14.04 -3.44 12.26
C CYS A 184 -14.63 -2.75 13.49
N GLY A 185 -14.42 -1.44 13.66
CA GLY A 185 -15.00 -0.68 14.78
C GLY A 185 -14.44 -0.99 16.18
N ASP A 186 -13.76 -2.14 16.38
CA ASP A 186 -13.10 -2.51 17.63
C ASP A 186 -11.59 -2.22 17.56
N GLU A 187 -11.14 -1.29 18.39
CA GLU A 187 -9.76 -0.84 18.47
C GLU A 187 -8.79 -1.97 18.84
N LYS A 188 -9.20 -2.83 19.78
CA LYS A 188 -8.38 -3.95 20.26
C LYS A 188 -8.19 -5.01 19.18
N VAL A 189 -9.25 -5.31 18.43
CA VAL A 189 -9.20 -6.24 17.30
C VAL A 189 -8.29 -5.68 16.20
N ASN A 190 -8.41 -4.39 15.88
CA ASN A 190 -7.55 -3.73 14.90
C ASN A 190 -6.08 -3.75 15.32
N CYS A 191 -5.77 -3.39 16.57
CA CYS A 191 -4.39 -3.40 17.07
C CYS A 191 -3.80 -4.81 17.13
N ALA A 192 -4.57 -5.82 17.58
CA ALA A 192 -4.12 -7.21 17.59
C ALA A 192 -3.83 -7.74 16.19
N ALA A 193 -4.70 -7.45 15.21
CA ALA A 193 -4.47 -7.81 13.80
C ALA A 193 -3.21 -7.13 13.25
N THR A 194 -3.01 -5.84 13.54
CA THR A 194 -1.84 -5.07 13.12
C THR A 194 -0.54 -5.64 13.70
N LEU A 195 -0.54 -5.98 14.99
CA LEU A 195 0.62 -6.58 15.65
C LEU A 195 0.97 -7.96 15.06
N LYS A 196 -0.07 -8.77 14.77
CA LYS A 196 0.14 -10.05 14.09
C LYS A 196 0.81 -9.86 12.73
N ILE A 197 0.36 -8.90 11.94
CA ILE A 197 0.97 -8.61 10.64
C ILE A 197 2.41 -8.09 10.78
N ALA A 198 2.72 -7.31 11.80
CA ALA A 198 4.10 -6.92 12.07
C ALA A 198 5.02 -8.15 12.24
N ARG A 199 4.57 -9.16 13.00
CA ARG A 199 5.30 -10.44 13.15
C ARG A 199 5.39 -11.24 11.84
N ASP A 200 4.30 -11.28 11.08
CA ASP A 200 4.26 -12.00 9.80
C ASP A 200 5.21 -11.34 8.77
N LEU A 201 5.33 -10.00 8.76
CA LEU A 201 6.29 -9.27 7.92
C LEU A 201 7.75 -9.54 8.32
N LEU A 202 8.05 -9.60 9.62
CA LEU A 202 9.38 -10.01 10.09
C LEU A 202 9.71 -11.44 9.67
N ALA A 203 8.76 -12.35 9.79
CA ALA A 203 8.93 -13.74 9.39
C ALA A 203 9.11 -13.88 7.86
N LEU A 204 8.40 -13.07 7.08
CA LEU A 204 8.57 -13.00 5.62
C LEU A 204 9.95 -12.46 5.26
N ALA A 205 10.39 -11.38 5.90
CA ALA A 205 11.73 -10.82 5.70
C ALA A 205 12.83 -11.82 6.02
N GLY A 206 12.71 -12.56 7.13
CA GLY A 206 13.68 -13.59 7.51
C GLY A 206 13.80 -14.76 6.52
N LYS A 207 12.80 -14.98 5.67
CA LYS A 207 12.82 -15.98 4.58
C LYS A 207 13.28 -15.40 3.25
N THR A 208 13.43 -14.09 3.17
CA THR A 208 13.82 -13.37 1.95
C THR A 208 15.32 -13.11 1.96
N LYS A 209 15.92 -13.13 0.79
CA LYS A 209 17.33 -12.72 0.60
C LYS A 209 17.39 -11.67 -0.49
N TRP A 210 18.36 -10.78 -0.38
CA TRP A 210 18.72 -9.90 -1.48
C TRP A 210 19.26 -10.68 -2.69
N ALA A 211 19.18 -10.09 -3.88
CA ALA A 211 19.68 -10.73 -5.10
C ALA A 211 21.16 -11.15 -5.05
N ASN A 212 21.95 -10.50 -4.19
CA ASN A 212 23.36 -10.83 -3.92
C ASN A 212 23.54 -11.85 -2.78
N GLY A 213 22.46 -12.44 -2.26
CA GLY A 213 22.46 -13.44 -1.20
C GLY A 213 22.51 -12.88 0.23
N ALA A 214 22.64 -11.56 0.42
CA ALA A 214 22.61 -10.95 1.74
C ALA A 214 21.23 -11.09 2.41
N ASP A 215 21.22 -10.99 3.74
CA ASP A 215 19.98 -11.06 4.52
C ASP A 215 19.09 -9.84 4.25
N PHE A 216 17.78 -10.11 4.19
CA PHE A 216 16.77 -9.08 4.02
C PHE A 216 16.11 -8.81 5.37
N HIS A 217 16.21 -7.60 5.85
CA HIS A 217 15.68 -7.20 7.15
C HIS A 217 14.72 -6.03 7.01
N VAL A 218 13.72 -6.00 7.89
CA VAL A 218 12.76 -4.89 7.98
C VAL A 218 12.65 -4.39 9.41
N GLY A 219 12.17 -3.17 9.55
CA GLY A 219 11.74 -2.58 10.80
C GLY A 219 10.26 -2.22 10.72
N VAL A 220 9.51 -2.43 11.81
CA VAL A 220 8.07 -2.17 11.86
C VAL A 220 7.73 -1.25 13.02
N ALA A 221 7.14 -0.09 12.72
CA ALA A 221 6.60 0.83 13.71
C ALA A 221 5.08 0.73 13.77
N LEU A 222 4.52 0.69 14.97
CA LEU A 222 3.09 0.59 15.24
C LEU A 222 2.61 1.77 16.09
N HIS A 223 1.53 2.39 15.65
CA HIS A 223 0.90 3.50 16.38
C HIS A 223 -0.61 3.43 16.25
N TYR A 224 -1.33 4.01 17.21
CA TYR A 224 -2.78 4.11 17.17
C TYR A 224 -3.20 5.57 17.34
N GLY A 225 -4.20 6.00 16.57
CA GLY A 225 -4.78 7.33 16.74
C GLY A 225 -5.76 7.68 15.63
N SER A 226 -6.30 8.89 15.71
CA SER A 226 -7.30 9.38 14.76
C SER A 226 -6.66 9.97 13.53
N VAL A 227 -7.12 9.51 12.36
CA VAL A 227 -6.75 10.06 11.05
C VAL A 227 -7.95 10.71 10.39
N THR A 228 -7.68 11.67 9.55
CA THR A 228 -8.62 12.19 8.58
C THR A 228 -8.43 11.42 7.29
N CYS A 229 -9.47 10.74 6.82
CA CYS A 229 -9.48 10.14 5.50
C CYS A 229 -9.98 11.18 4.51
N GLY A 230 -9.20 11.49 3.50
CA GLY A 230 -9.56 12.51 2.52
C GLY A 230 -8.77 12.35 1.22
N ASN A 231 -9.31 12.97 0.18
CA ASN A 231 -8.63 13.08 -1.09
C ASN A 231 -7.76 14.32 -1.09
N VAL A 232 -6.46 14.13 -1.24
CA VAL A 232 -5.48 15.23 -1.27
C VAL A 232 -4.84 15.28 -2.63
N GLY A 233 -4.83 16.46 -3.23
CA GLY A 233 -4.22 16.70 -4.53
C GLY A 233 -5.02 17.68 -5.38
N LEU A 234 -4.46 18.09 -6.51
CA LEU A 234 -5.14 18.88 -7.54
C LEU A 234 -6.05 17.97 -8.37
N ASP A 235 -7.13 18.50 -8.89
CA ASP A 235 -8.30 17.81 -9.49
C ASP A 235 -8.04 16.54 -10.31
N ALA A 236 -6.93 16.44 -11.02
CA ALA A 236 -6.54 15.25 -11.80
C ALA A 236 -5.59 14.28 -11.06
N GLN A 237 -5.15 14.61 -9.84
CA GLN A 237 -4.15 13.86 -9.05
C GLN A 237 -4.52 13.83 -7.57
N ARG A 238 -5.79 13.54 -7.26
CA ARG A 238 -6.23 13.38 -5.88
C ARG A 238 -5.94 11.96 -5.41
N ASP A 239 -5.05 11.82 -4.45
CA ASP A 239 -4.79 10.54 -3.79
C ASP A 239 -5.66 10.44 -2.53
N ALA A 240 -6.47 9.39 -2.46
CA ALA A 240 -7.13 8.99 -1.23
C ALA A 240 -6.06 8.56 -0.22
N THR A 241 -5.93 9.30 0.84
CA THR A 241 -4.88 9.07 1.83
C THR A 241 -5.36 9.38 3.24
N ILE A 242 -4.69 8.77 4.20
CA ILE A 242 -4.86 9.12 5.59
C ILE A 242 -3.94 10.29 5.96
N ILE A 243 -4.50 11.29 6.62
CA ILE A 243 -3.80 12.49 7.07
C ILE A 243 -3.97 12.63 8.57
N GLY A 244 -2.93 13.07 9.24
CA GLY A 244 -2.96 13.38 10.66
C GLY A 244 -1.59 13.33 11.28
N ASP A 245 -1.45 13.94 12.47
CA ASP A 245 -0.22 13.91 13.23
C ASP A 245 0.20 12.47 13.62
N VAL A 246 -0.77 11.55 13.73
CA VAL A 246 -0.56 10.13 13.99
C VAL A 246 0.23 9.45 12.86
N VAL A 247 0.02 9.85 11.60
CA VAL A 247 0.81 9.35 10.46
C VAL A 247 2.27 9.81 10.59
N ASN A 248 2.50 11.08 10.92
CA ASN A 248 3.84 11.58 11.18
C ASN A 248 4.49 10.89 12.39
N THR A 249 3.70 10.55 13.40
CA THR A 249 4.19 9.87 14.60
C THR A 249 4.71 8.48 14.29
N VAL A 250 3.99 7.67 13.49
CA VAL A 250 4.45 6.33 13.15
C VAL A 250 5.74 6.33 12.32
N PHE A 251 5.92 7.30 11.40
CA PHE A 251 7.19 7.47 10.67
C PHE A 251 8.35 7.90 11.58
N ARG A 252 8.06 8.74 12.58
CA ARG A 252 9.09 9.15 13.57
C ARG A 252 9.50 8.00 14.49
N LEU A 253 8.56 7.11 14.85
CA LEU A 253 8.87 5.87 15.57
C LEU A 253 9.78 4.97 14.71
N GLU A 254 9.48 4.84 13.41
CA GLU A 254 10.36 4.09 12.49
C GLU A 254 11.78 4.65 12.51
N SER A 255 11.94 5.98 12.44
CA SER A 255 13.26 6.61 12.43
C SER A 255 14.07 6.33 13.70
N VAL A 256 13.42 6.22 14.86
CA VAL A 256 14.07 5.94 16.17
C VAL A 256 14.44 4.46 16.32
N MET A 257 13.81 3.55 15.59
CA MET A 257 14.09 2.11 15.65
C MET A 257 15.56 1.75 15.44
N LYS A 258 16.23 2.45 14.51
CA LYS A 258 17.65 2.22 14.19
C LYS A 258 18.55 2.51 15.39
N GLU A 259 18.27 3.62 16.09
CA GLU A 259 19.01 4.04 17.27
C GLU A 259 18.86 3.06 18.44
N LEU A 260 17.69 2.47 18.57
CA LEU A 260 17.34 1.54 19.64
C LEU A 260 17.65 0.07 19.32
N ASN A 261 18.16 -0.21 18.13
CA ASN A 261 18.42 -1.57 17.64
C ASN A 261 17.18 -2.50 17.81
N GLN A 262 15.99 -1.95 17.56
CA GLN A 262 14.73 -2.70 17.65
C GLN A 262 14.20 -3.04 16.25
N GLN A 263 13.62 -4.22 16.11
CA GLN A 263 12.92 -4.60 14.87
C GLN A 263 11.47 -4.14 14.87
N VAL A 264 10.85 -4.00 16.04
CA VAL A 264 9.50 -3.48 16.18
C VAL A 264 9.47 -2.44 17.28
N LEU A 265 8.85 -1.29 17.01
CA LEU A 265 8.50 -0.29 18.02
C LEU A 265 7.00 -0.08 18.04
N VAL A 266 6.48 0.01 19.25
CA VAL A 266 5.05 0.19 19.54
C VAL A 266 4.90 1.44 20.41
N SER A 267 3.99 2.35 20.08
CA SER A 267 3.65 3.47 20.94
C SER A 267 2.77 3.06 22.12
N ALA A 268 2.74 3.84 23.19
CA ALA A 268 1.84 3.62 24.32
C ALA A 268 0.37 3.57 23.87
N ASP A 269 -0.07 4.51 23.04
CA ASP A 269 -1.44 4.54 22.51
C ASP A 269 -1.86 3.23 21.83
N PHE A 270 -0.93 2.57 21.17
CA PHE A 270 -1.17 1.26 20.56
C PHE A 270 -1.09 0.13 21.61
N ALA A 271 -0.10 0.17 22.49
CA ALA A 271 0.14 -0.85 23.53
C ALA A 271 -1.05 -0.99 24.47
N ASP A 272 -1.69 0.12 24.87
CA ASP A 272 -2.87 0.15 25.75
C ASP A 272 -4.09 -0.59 25.16
N ARG A 273 -4.06 -0.88 23.85
CA ARG A 273 -5.13 -1.58 23.12
C ARG A 273 -4.81 -3.05 22.83
N LEU A 274 -3.64 -3.49 23.25
CA LEU A 274 -3.26 -4.91 23.13
C LEU A 274 -3.79 -5.73 24.29
N PRO A 275 -3.91 -7.06 24.14
CA PRO A 275 -4.21 -7.96 25.24
C PRO A 275 -3.17 -7.82 26.36
N ALA A 276 -3.62 -7.96 27.61
CA ALA A 276 -2.77 -7.77 28.80
C ALA A 276 -1.63 -8.81 28.93
N ASP A 277 -1.75 -9.93 28.24
CA ASP A 277 -0.75 -11.01 28.19
C ASP A 277 0.31 -10.80 27.09
N GLU A 278 0.17 -9.74 26.28
CA GLU A 278 1.16 -9.40 25.25
C GLU A 278 2.46 -8.91 25.89
N LYS A 279 3.56 -9.59 25.58
CA LYS A 279 4.87 -9.29 26.16
C LYS A 279 5.54 -8.13 25.41
N LEU A 280 5.51 -6.97 26.03
CA LEU A 280 6.20 -5.78 25.55
C LEU A 280 7.36 -5.41 26.49
N ILE A 281 8.44 -4.93 25.92
CA ILE A 281 9.62 -4.40 26.65
C ILE A 281 9.47 -2.88 26.70
N ASP A 282 9.34 -2.31 27.90
CA ASP A 282 9.28 -0.86 28.07
C ASP A 282 10.66 -0.23 27.76
N LEU A 283 10.70 0.63 26.74
CA LEU A 283 11.91 1.34 26.33
C LEU A 283 11.93 2.80 26.84
N GLY A 284 10.94 3.16 27.65
CA GLY A 284 10.79 4.46 28.27
C GLY A 284 10.26 5.54 27.30
N GLU A 285 10.35 6.77 27.76
CA GLU A 285 9.91 7.94 26.98
C GLU A 285 10.97 8.42 26.01
N ARG A 286 10.55 8.79 24.80
CA ARG A 286 11.42 9.33 23.75
C ARG A 286 10.82 10.60 23.16
N LYS A 287 11.67 11.62 23.04
CA LYS A 287 11.30 12.84 22.33
C LYS A 287 11.42 12.61 20.83
N LEU A 288 10.31 12.48 20.15
CA LEU A 288 10.28 12.37 18.70
C LEU A 288 10.51 13.74 18.05
N LYS A 289 11.26 13.79 16.95
CA LYS A 289 11.59 15.04 16.25
C LYS A 289 10.30 15.81 15.89
N GLY A 290 10.18 17.06 16.36
CA GLY A 290 9.01 17.93 16.10
C GLY A 290 7.75 17.58 16.90
N LYS A 291 7.82 16.73 17.93
CA LYS A 291 6.78 16.56 18.95
C LYS A 291 7.16 17.39 20.17
N GLN A 292 6.17 18.05 20.78
CA GLN A 292 6.38 18.80 22.02
C GLN A 292 6.45 17.84 23.22
N GLN A 293 5.64 16.81 23.22
CA GLN A 293 5.58 15.79 24.27
C GLN A 293 6.40 14.56 23.89
N ALA A 294 7.04 13.96 24.90
CA ALA A 294 7.69 12.66 24.76
C ALA A 294 6.61 11.57 24.57
N VAL A 295 6.95 10.56 23.79
CA VAL A 295 6.10 9.40 23.55
C VAL A 295 6.71 8.20 24.24
N ARG A 296 5.95 7.51 25.08
CA ARG A 296 6.39 6.23 25.66
C ARG A 296 6.31 5.15 24.60
N ILE A 297 7.36 4.36 24.51
CA ILE A 297 7.53 3.36 23.46
C ILE A 297 7.92 2.02 24.04
N TYR A 298 7.57 0.97 23.31
CA TYR A 298 7.81 -0.41 23.66
C TYR A 298 8.43 -1.16 22.49
N GLY A 299 9.28 -2.15 22.81
CA GLY A 299 9.73 -3.17 21.88
C GLY A 299 8.91 -4.45 22.03
N LEU A 300 9.03 -5.38 21.07
CA LEU A 300 8.53 -6.74 21.27
C LEU A 300 9.55 -7.54 22.08
N GLY A 301 9.05 -8.36 23.03
CA GLY A 301 9.83 -9.30 23.80
C GLY A 301 10.15 -10.59 23.05
#